data_0051e0468191825dbbe6c1fa60d83fe8
#
_entry.id   0051e0468191825dbbe6c1fa60d83fe8
#
_cell.length_a   1.000
_cell.length_b   1.000
_cell.length_c   1.000
_cell.angle_alpha   90.00
_cell.angle_beta   90.00
_cell.angle_gamma   90.00
#
_symmetry.space_group_name_H-M   'P 1'
#
loop_
_entity.id
_entity.type
_entity.pdbx_description
1 polymer ?
#
loop_
_entity_poly.entity_id
_entity_poly.type
_entity_poly.pdbx_seq_one_letter_code
_entity_poly.pdbx_strand_id
1 'polypeptide(L)'
;MHRSCLLIPVLLLISAPVFGQSTSTDSQTLQALLAEVRQLRHDLQTTTIAAQRAQILLYRLQGQEAAVARASQKLDDARARITETQSNRTRVTSDIKQNEDFVSGTENSPAERKQVEEVLTQLKGKLASLENEEQQRQTAEIEAEGQLRAERAKLGELQDQLDRLEKVLESTNRQSGANPR
;
A
#
# COMPACT_ATOMS: atom_id res chain seq x y z
N MET A 1 -91.74 -9.37 -68.64
CA MET A 1 -91.87 -7.90 -68.57
C MET A 1 -90.86 -7.34 -67.58
N HIS A 2 -90.09 -6.40 -68.08
CA HIS A 2 -89.30 -5.39 -67.37
C HIS A 2 -88.00 -5.83 -66.69
N ARG A 3 -86.92 -5.48 -67.34
CA ARG A 3 -86.04 -4.26 -67.21
C ARG A 3 -85.14 -4.30 -66.01
N SER A 4 -83.91 -4.57 -66.31
CA SER A 4 -82.79 -3.54 -66.31
C SER A 4 -82.39 -3.03 -64.99
N CYS A 5 -81.24 -3.25 -64.61
CA CYS A 5 -80.18 -2.21 -64.62
C CYS A 5 -78.82 -2.74 -64.11
N LEU A 6 -77.88 -2.62 -64.92
CA LEU A 6 -76.49 -2.65 -64.65
C LEU A 6 -76.10 -1.58 -63.62
N LEU A 7 -75.41 -1.91 -62.61
CA LEU A 7 -74.43 -1.01 -61.99
C LEU A 7 -73.21 -1.79 -61.60
N ILE A 8 -72.20 -1.59 -62.38
CA ILE A 8 -70.80 -1.96 -62.12
C ILE A 8 -70.25 -0.88 -61.18
N PRO A 9 -69.78 -1.15 -59.98
CA PRO A 9 -68.93 -0.27 -59.31
C PRO A 9 -67.45 -0.62 -59.68
N VAL A 10 -66.78 0.31 -60.35
CA VAL A 10 -65.36 0.37 -60.61
C VAL A 10 -64.64 0.45 -59.26
N LEU A 11 -64.10 -0.67 -58.88
CA LEU A 11 -63.17 -0.73 -57.73
C LEU A 11 -61.83 -0.19 -58.14
N LEU A 12 -61.61 1.08 -57.93
CA LEU A 12 -60.34 1.78 -58.10
C LEU A 12 -59.39 1.29 -57.04
N LEU A 13 -58.55 0.35 -57.36
CA LEU A 13 -57.40 -0.09 -56.57
C LEU A 13 -56.41 1.08 -56.51
N ILE A 14 -56.46 1.83 -55.43
CA ILE A 14 -55.41 2.77 -55.01
C ILE A 14 -54.30 1.88 -54.45
N SER A 15 -53.38 1.46 -55.29
CA SER A 15 -52.09 0.92 -54.87
C SER A 15 -51.22 2.08 -54.37
N ALA A 16 -51.32 2.36 -53.07
CA ALA A 16 -50.38 3.23 -52.41
C ALA A 16 -48.99 2.55 -52.41
N PRO A 17 -47.96 3.19 -52.89
CA PRO A 17 -46.61 2.63 -52.81
C PRO A 17 -46.16 2.69 -51.35
N VAL A 18 -46.20 1.57 -50.66
CA VAL A 18 -45.50 1.39 -49.35
C VAL A 18 -44.02 1.20 -49.67
N PHE A 19 -43.42 2.22 -50.26
CA PHE A 19 -41.99 2.32 -50.43
C PHE A 19 -41.48 3.56 -49.71
N GLY A 20 -40.98 3.38 -48.47
CA GLY A 20 -40.33 4.51 -47.84
C GLY A 20 -40.09 4.47 -46.31
N GLN A 21 -40.60 3.45 -45.58
CA GLN A 21 -40.40 3.43 -44.13
C GLN A 21 -39.35 2.45 -43.63
N SER A 22 -38.96 1.44 -44.38
CA SER A 22 -37.95 0.46 -43.95
C SER A 22 -36.52 1.03 -43.97
N THR A 23 -36.18 1.88 -44.92
CA THR A 23 -34.82 2.44 -45.03
C THR A 23 -34.45 3.46 -43.94
N SER A 24 -35.44 4.19 -43.42
CA SER A 24 -35.22 5.14 -42.30
C SER A 24 -35.03 4.43 -40.97
N THR A 25 -35.78 3.35 -40.75
CA THR A 25 -35.66 2.52 -39.53
C THR A 25 -34.33 1.75 -39.49
N ASP A 26 -33.89 1.21 -40.65
CA ASP A 26 -32.62 0.50 -40.77
C ASP A 26 -31.41 1.44 -40.58
N SER A 27 -31.49 2.69 -41.06
CA SER A 27 -30.43 3.69 -40.84
C SER A 27 -30.36 4.14 -39.39
N GLN A 28 -31.50 4.26 -38.69
CA GLN A 28 -31.54 4.60 -37.28
C GLN A 28 -31.00 3.47 -36.40
N THR A 29 -31.34 2.20 -36.71
CA THR A 29 -30.79 1.02 -36.01
C THR A 29 -29.30 0.89 -36.21
N LEU A 30 -28.77 1.12 -37.40
CA LEU A 30 -27.34 1.13 -37.71
C LEU A 30 -26.60 2.26 -36.94
N GLN A 31 -27.19 3.43 -36.84
CA GLN A 31 -26.61 4.54 -36.05
C GLN A 31 -26.62 4.23 -34.55
N ALA A 32 -27.69 3.63 -34.01
CA ALA A 32 -27.76 3.18 -32.65
C ALA A 32 -26.69 2.11 -32.34
N LEU A 33 -26.55 1.11 -33.20
CA LEU A 33 -25.50 0.07 -33.10
C LEU A 33 -24.09 0.66 -33.15
N LEU A 34 -23.85 1.63 -34.02
CA LEU A 34 -22.56 2.31 -34.11
C LEU A 34 -22.24 3.10 -32.84
N ALA A 35 -23.25 3.76 -32.26
CA ALA A 35 -23.09 4.45 -30.98
C ALA A 35 -22.77 3.46 -29.84
N GLU A 36 -23.46 2.33 -29.78
CA GLU A 36 -23.24 1.28 -28.79
C GLU A 36 -21.85 0.63 -28.93
N VAL A 37 -21.42 0.34 -30.14
CA VAL A 37 -20.07 -0.18 -30.41
C VAL A 37 -18.97 0.81 -30.00
N ARG A 38 -19.18 2.12 -30.24
CA ARG A 38 -18.26 3.15 -29.80
C ARG A 38 -18.21 3.24 -28.28
N GLN A 39 -19.36 3.16 -27.63
CA GLN A 39 -19.46 3.14 -26.17
C GLN A 39 -18.73 1.93 -25.59
N LEU A 40 -19.03 0.73 -26.09
CA LEU A 40 -18.35 -0.51 -25.65
C LEU A 40 -16.84 -0.46 -25.84
N ARG A 41 -16.39 0.10 -26.97
CA ARG A 41 -14.94 0.28 -27.20
C ARG A 41 -14.33 1.24 -26.19
N HIS A 42 -15.01 2.32 -25.86
CA HIS A 42 -14.56 3.28 -24.86
C HIS A 42 -14.49 2.64 -23.46
N ASP A 43 -15.53 1.89 -23.09
CA ASP A 43 -15.62 1.20 -21.80
C ASP A 43 -14.54 0.12 -21.66
N LEU A 44 -14.27 -0.63 -22.73
CA LEU A 44 -13.18 -1.60 -22.77
C LEU A 44 -11.79 -0.94 -22.64
N GLN A 45 -11.59 0.21 -23.28
CA GLN A 45 -10.33 0.93 -23.15
C GLN A 45 -10.12 1.46 -21.73
N THR A 46 -11.14 2.04 -21.11
CA THR A 46 -11.08 2.54 -19.74
C THR A 46 -10.85 1.43 -18.73
N THR A 47 -11.57 0.31 -18.85
CA THR A 47 -11.38 -0.84 -17.96
C THR A 47 -10.00 -1.48 -18.13
N THR A 48 -9.49 -1.59 -19.35
CA THR A 48 -8.14 -2.14 -19.57
C THR A 48 -7.05 -1.27 -18.95
N ILE A 49 -7.15 0.05 -19.12
CA ILE A 49 -6.19 1.00 -18.50
C ILE A 49 -6.29 0.95 -16.97
N ALA A 50 -7.49 0.88 -16.44
CA ALA A 50 -7.68 0.78 -14.99
C ALA A 50 -7.12 -0.53 -14.42
N ALA A 51 -7.32 -1.66 -15.10
CA ALA A 51 -6.75 -2.95 -14.72
C ALA A 51 -5.21 -2.92 -14.72
N GLN A 52 -4.59 -2.31 -15.75
CA GLN A 52 -3.13 -2.15 -15.77
C GLN A 52 -2.62 -1.28 -14.64
N ARG A 53 -3.31 -0.17 -14.32
CA ARG A 53 -2.96 0.68 -13.18
C ARG A 53 -3.09 -0.07 -11.85
N ALA A 54 -4.14 -0.86 -11.67
CA ALA A 54 -4.33 -1.69 -10.48
C ALA A 54 -3.19 -2.70 -10.31
N GLN A 55 -2.78 -3.37 -11.39
CA GLN A 55 -1.64 -4.30 -11.35
C GLN A 55 -0.34 -3.61 -10.93
N ILE A 56 -0.05 -2.42 -11.45
CA ILE A 56 1.14 -1.64 -11.09
C ILE A 56 1.08 -1.23 -9.62
N LEU A 57 -0.08 -0.79 -9.13
CA LEU A 57 -0.25 -0.40 -7.72
C LEU A 57 -0.09 -1.61 -6.80
N LEU A 58 -0.65 -2.76 -7.13
CA LEU A 58 -0.49 -4.01 -6.36
C LEU A 58 0.99 -4.42 -6.27
N TYR A 59 1.72 -4.35 -7.38
CA TYR A 59 3.15 -4.66 -7.38
C TYR A 59 3.94 -3.69 -6.49
N ARG A 60 3.63 -2.38 -6.55
CA ARG A 60 4.24 -1.38 -5.68
C ARG A 60 3.88 -1.60 -4.21
N LEU A 61 2.63 -1.98 -3.92
CA LEU A 61 2.16 -2.28 -2.57
C LEU A 61 2.96 -3.43 -1.97
N GLN A 62 3.11 -4.55 -2.69
CA GLN A 62 3.93 -5.69 -2.26
C GLN A 62 5.38 -5.30 -1.98
N GLY A 63 5.98 -4.48 -2.88
CA GLY A 63 7.33 -3.97 -2.68
C GLY A 63 7.45 -3.08 -1.43
N GLN A 64 6.43 -2.27 -1.17
CA GLN A 64 6.38 -1.38 0.00
C GLN A 64 6.13 -2.15 1.30
N GLU A 65 5.28 -3.18 1.31
CA GLU A 65 5.12 -4.08 2.46
C GLU A 65 6.44 -4.76 2.84
N ALA A 66 7.19 -5.23 1.85
CA ALA A 66 8.53 -5.78 2.08
C ALA A 66 9.52 -4.73 2.62
N ALA A 67 9.40 -3.45 2.22
CA ALA A 67 10.21 -2.36 2.77
C ALA A 67 9.85 -2.07 4.23
N VAL A 68 8.56 -2.05 4.57
CA VAL A 68 8.08 -1.90 5.95
C VAL A 68 8.57 -3.05 6.82
N ALA A 69 8.50 -4.30 6.35
CA ALA A 69 8.99 -5.46 7.08
C ALA A 69 10.50 -5.36 7.37
N ARG A 70 11.32 -4.96 6.37
CA ARG A 70 12.76 -4.73 6.57
C ARG A 70 13.05 -3.61 7.55
N ALA A 71 12.29 -2.50 7.50
CA ALA A 71 12.46 -1.39 8.43
C ALA A 71 12.06 -1.78 9.87
N SER A 72 11.01 -2.59 10.02
CA SER A 72 10.61 -3.16 11.33
C SER A 72 11.72 -4.03 11.90
N GLN A 73 12.28 -4.94 11.10
CA GLN A 73 13.38 -5.80 11.54
C GLN A 73 14.61 -4.99 11.97
N LYS A 74 14.97 -3.93 11.23
CA LYS A 74 16.07 -3.04 11.63
C LYS A 74 15.84 -2.38 12.99
N LEU A 75 14.60 -1.96 13.27
CA LEU A 75 14.25 -1.38 14.56
C LEU A 75 14.36 -2.43 15.69
N ASP A 76 13.87 -3.65 15.45
CA ASP A 76 13.95 -4.73 16.42
C ASP A 76 15.42 -5.12 16.70
N ASP A 77 16.27 -5.17 15.67
CA ASP A 77 17.71 -5.40 15.81
C ASP A 77 18.40 -4.27 16.60
N ALA A 78 18.02 -3.00 16.36
CA ALA A 78 18.56 -1.87 17.10
C ALA A 78 18.19 -1.96 18.59
N ARG A 79 16.96 -2.29 18.92
CA ARG A 79 16.47 -2.49 20.30
C ARG A 79 17.16 -3.66 21.00
N ALA A 80 17.35 -4.77 20.29
CA ALA A 80 18.08 -5.92 20.85
C ALA A 80 19.51 -5.53 21.24
N ARG A 81 20.21 -4.76 20.39
CA ARG A 81 21.58 -4.27 20.66
C ARG A 81 21.63 -3.32 21.84
N ILE A 82 20.65 -2.44 22.03
CA ILE A 82 20.57 -1.58 23.21
C ILE A 82 20.43 -2.42 24.48
N THR A 83 19.51 -3.39 24.48
CA THR A 83 19.31 -4.30 25.61
C THR A 83 20.57 -5.05 25.97
N GLU A 84 21.31 -5.55 24.97
CA GLU A 84 22.59 -6.21 25.17
C GLU A 84 23.63 -5.27 25.82
N THR A 85 23.74 -4.03 25.32
CA THR A 85 24.69 -3.04 25.89
C THR A 85 24.31 -2.69 27.34
N GLN A 86 23.03 -2.50 27.62
CA GLN A 86 22.54 -2.25 28.97
C GLN A 86 22.84 -3.40 29.94
N SER A 87 22.67 -4.65 29.47
CA SER A 87 23.01 -5.85 30.24
C SER A 87 24.52 -5.90 30.56
N ASN A 88 25.36 -5.63 29.55
CA ASN A 88 26.81 -5.58 29.71
C ASN A 88 27.23 -4.44 30.67
N ARG A 89 26.60 -3.26 30.55
CA ARG A 89 26.85 -2.13 31.47
C ARG A 89 26.50 -2.48 32.90
N THR A 90 25.34 -3.12 33.11
CA THR A 90 24.93 -3.57 34.45
C THR A 90 25.92 -4.54 35.06
N ARG A 91 26.42 -5.51 34.25
CA ARG A 91 27.43 -6.46 34.71
C ARG A 91 28.73 -5.79 35.08
N VAL A 92 29.26 -4.89 34.21
CA VAL A 92 30.50 -4.15 34.49
C VAL A 92 30.36 -3.28 35.74
N THR A 93 29.18 -2.64 35.92
CA THR A 93 28.90 -1.85 37.13
C THR A 93 28.90 -2.71 38.40
N SER A 94 28.36 -3.91 38.32
CA SER A 94 28.41 -4.88 39.44
C SER A 94 29.85 -5.31 39.76
N ASP A 95 30.64 -5.60 38.69
CA ASP A 95 32.05 -5.98 38.86
C ASP A 95 32.89 -4.85 39.48
N ILE A 96 32.64 -3.60 39.08
CA ILE A 96 33.28 -2.42 39.68
C ILE A 96 32.95 -2.36 41.17
N LYS A 97 31.65 -2.46 41.53
CA LYS A 97 31.24 -2.42 42.93
C LYS A 97 31.88 -3.50 43.79
N GLN A 98 31.93 -4.73 43.27
CA GLN A 98 32.57 -5.86 43.98
C GLN A 98 34.07 -5.61 44.20
N ASN A 99 34.77 -5.06 43.21
CA ASN A 99 36.20 -4.75 43.38
C ASN A 99 36.43 -3.51 44.27
N GLU A 100 35.56 -2.53 44.27
CA GLU A 100 35.62 -1.40 45.21
C GLU A 100 35.39 -1.86 46.67
N ASP A 101 34.42 -2.75 46.91
CA ASP A 101 34.16 -3.33 48.22
C ASP A 101 35.40 -4.16 48.67
N PHE A 102 36.06 -4.86 47.78
CA PHE A 102 37.31 -5.60 48.08
C PHE A 102 38.46 -4.67 48.50
N VAL A 103 38.67 -3.57 47.75
CA VAL A 103 39.76 -2.59 48.09
C VAL A 103 39.50 -1.89 49.43
N SER A 104 38.24 -1.66 49.78
CA SER A 104 37.85 -1.01 51.02
C SER A 104 38.01 -1.92 52.24
N GLY A 105 38.13 -3.23 52.06
CA GLY A 105 38.37 -4.21 53.11
C GLY A 105 39.76 -4.02 53.76
N THR A 106 39.82 -4.12 55.11
CA THR A 106 41.04 -3.86 55.89
C THR A 106 42.02 -5.00 55.92
N GLU A 107 41.65 -6.19 55.43
CA GLU A 107 42.45 -7.41 55.52
C GLU A 107 43.40 -7.67 54.33
N ASN A 108 43.32 -6.88 53.27
CA ASN A 108 44.06 -7.11 52.01
C ASN A 108 45.49 -6.56 52.06
N SER A 109 46.43 -7.32 51.46
CA SER A 109 47.83 -6.87 51.34
C SER A 109 47.97 -5.69 50.37
N PRO A 110 49.01 -4.81 50.55
CA PRO A 110 49.21 -3.67 49.65
C PRO A 110 49.43 -4.07 48.19
N ALA A 111 49.99 -5.26 47.89
CA ALA A 111 50.18 -5.76 46.56
C ALA A 111 48.88 -6.14 45.89
N GLU A 112 47.97 -6.82 46.62
CA GLU A 112 46.66 -7.21 46.12
C GLU A 112 45.77 -5.99 45.84
N ARG A 113 45.79 -4.99 46.72
CA ARG A 113 45.07 -3.71 46.50
C ARG A 113 45.51 -3.03 45.21
N LYS A 114 46.81 -2.93 44.94
CA LYS A 114 47.34 -2.33 43.71
C LYS A 114 46.86 -3.06 42.47
N GLN A 115 46.84 -4.39 42.48
CA GLN A 115 46.37 -5.20 41.37
C GLN A 115 44.87 -4.95 41.11
N VAL A 116 44.03 -4.87 42.16
CA VAL A 116 42.62 -4.60 42.02
C VAL A 116 42.35 -3.17 41.57
N GLU A 117 43.15 -2.18 41.97
CA GLU A 117 43.07 -0.80 41.47
C GLU A 117 43.34 -0.71 39.98
N GLU A 118 44.28 -1.52 39.43
CA GLU A 118 44.53 -1.62 37.98
C GLU A 118 43.29 -2.20 37.26
N VAL A 119 42.68 -3.26 37.80
CA VAL A 119 41.46 -3.85 37.27
C VAL A 119 40.30 -2.85 37.31
N LEU A 120 40.15 -2.13 38.41
CA LEU A 120 39.11 -1.06 38.55
C LEU A 120 39.28 0.03 37.47
N THR A 121 40.51 0.44 37.19
CA THR A 121 40.80 1.42 36.15
C THR A 121 40.36 0.90 34.76
N GLN A 122 40.64 -0.35 34.47
CA GLN A 122 40.21 -0.99 33.21
C GLN A 122 38.68 -1.12 33.12
N LEU A 123 38.03 -1.54 34.20
CA LEU A 123 36.56 -1.67 34.26
C LEU A 123 35.88 -0.32 34.10
N LYS A 124 36.38 0.75 34.74
CA LYS A 124 35.86 2.12 34.60
C LYS A 124 36.04 2.63 33.17
N GLY A 125 37.19 2.35 32.52
CA GLY A 125 37.37 2.63 31.11
C GLY A 125 36.37 1.89 30.20
N LYS A 126 36.12 0.61 30.49
CA LYS A 126 35.11 -0.20 29.78
C LYS A 126 33.71 0.34 29.98
N LEU A 127 33.37 0.77 31.20
CA LEU A 127 32.06 1.38 31.50
C LEU A 127 31.84 2.64 30.64
N ALA A 128 32.81 3.55 30.60
CA ALA A 128 32.74 4.76 29.78
C ALA A 128 32.58 4.45 28.28
N SER A 129 33.26 3.40 27.80
CA SER A 129 33.09 2.94 26.42
C SER A 129 31.67 2.40 26.14
N LEU A 130 31.10 1.63 27.09
CA LEU A 130 29.73 1.11 26.96
C LEU A 130 28.67 2.21 27.01
N GLU A 131 28.89 3.26 27.81
CA GLU A 131 28.01 4.44 27.86
C GLU A 131 27.99 5.18 26.51
N ASN A 132 29.15 5.37 25.90
CA ASN A 132 29.24 5.97 24.56
C ASN A 132 28.57 5.09 23.48
N GLU A 133 28.80 3.77 23.56
CA GLU A 133 28.15 2.81 22.68
C GLU A 133 26.62 2.80 22.81
N GLU A 134 26.12 2.87 24.06
CA GLU A 134 24.67 2.96 24.32
C GLU A 134 24.07 4.21 23.67
N GLN A 135 24.72 5.36 23.78
CA GLN A 135 24.27 6.59 23.14
C GLN A 135 24.23 6.48 21.59
N GLN A 136 25.24 5.86 20.99
CA GLN A 136 25.25 5.63 19.55
C GLN A 136 24.12 4.68 19.11
N ARG A 137 23.87 3.63 19.89
CA ARG A 137 22.78 2.66 19.62
C ARG A 137 21.39 3.30 19.80
N GLN A 138 21.22 4.18 20.76
CA GLN A 138 19.97 4.96 20.92
C GLN A 138 19.72 5.88 19.71
N THR A 139 20.76 6.51 19.17
CA THR A 139 20.65 7.30 17.95
C THR A 139 20.23 6.43 16.76
N ALA A 140 20.84 5.25 16.63
CA ALA A 140 20.48 4.29 15.58
C ALA A 140 19.04 3.76 15.70
N GLU A 141 18.53 3.59 16.93
CA GLU A 141 17.11 3.23 17.17
C GLU A 141 16.17 4.34 16.67
N ILE A 142 16.47 5.60 17.03
CA ILE A 142 15.66 6.76 16.61
C ILE A 142 15.63 6.86 15.07
N GLU A 143 16.76 6.65 14.41
CA GLU A 143 16.85 6.63 12.94
C GLU A 143 16.03 5.47 12.33
N ALA A 144 16.12 4.27 12.89
CA ALA A 144 15.37 3.11 12.44
C ALA A 144 13.87 3.30 12.63
N GLU A 145 13.44 3.89 13.76
CA GLU A 145 12.04 4.25 14.00
C GLU A 145 11.52 5.28 13.01
N GLY A 146 12.32 6.31 12.72
CA GLY A 146 12.02 7.31 11.71
C GLY A 146 11.86 6.69 10.32
N GLN A 147 12.76 5.76 9.95
CA GLN A 147 12.68 5.03 8.70
C GLN A 147 11.40 4.17 8.61
N LEU A 148 11.07 3.41 9.67
CA LEU A 148 9.84 2.60 9.70
C LEU A 148 8.59 3.46 9.55
N ARG A 149 8.55 4.62 10.22
CA ARG A 149 7.44 5.58 10.12
C ARG A 149 7.28 6.12 8.70
N ALA A 150 8.39 6.44 8.03
CA ALA A 150 8.39 6.91 6.65
C ALA A 150 7.90 5.82 5.67
N GLU A 151 8.35 4.56 5.84
CA GLU A 151 7.91 3.46 4.97
C GLU A 151 6.41 3.12 5.19
N ARG A 152 5.91 3.21 6.41
CA ARG A 152 4.47 3.05 6.70
C ARG A 152 3.62 4.17 6.07
N ALA A 153 4.10 5.40 6.07
CA ALA A 153 3.40 6.50 5.41
C ALA A 153 3.28 6.28 3.89
N LYS A 154 4.36 5.83 3.23
CA LYS A 154 4.32 5.46 1.81
C LYS A 154 3.36 4.32 1.51
N LEU A 155 3.28 3.32 2.40
CA LEU A 155 2.32 2.22 2.29
C LEU A 155 0.89 2.75 2.34
N GLY A 156 0.57 3.64 3.29
CA GLY A 156 -0.74 4.28 3.39
C GLY A 156 -1.10 5.08 2.13
N GLU A 157 -0.16 5.84 1.56
CA GLU A 157 -0.39 6.56 0.30
C GLU A 157 -0.75 5.62 -0.87
N LEU A 158 -0.10 4.46 -0.97
CA LEU A 158 -0.41 3.47 -2.00
C LEU A 158 -1.79 2.82 -1.79
N GLN A 159 -2.17 2.55 -0.55
CA GLN A 159 -3.50 2.06 -0.20
C GLN A 159 -4.58 3.09 -0.56
N ASP A 160 -4.39 4.36 -0.22
CA ASP A 160 -5.30 5.44 -0.60
C ASP A 160 -5.46 5.59 -2.12
N GLN A 161 -4.37 5.36 -2.88
CA GLN A 161 -4.44 5.38 -4.35
C GLN A 161 -5.25 4.21 -4.90
N LEU A 162 -5.13 3.03 -4.31
CA LEU A 162 -5.91 1.85 -4.68
C LEU A 162 -7.40 2.07 -4.40
N ASP A 163 -7.75 2.58 -3.22
CA ASP A 163 -9.13 2.88 -2.83
C ASP A 163 -9.79 3.91 -3.75
N ARG A 164 -9.03 4.93 -4.17
CA ARG A 164 -9.53 5.91 -5.16
C ARG A 164 -9.80 5.27 -6.51
N LEU A 165 -8.91 4.38 -6.96
CA LEU A 165 -9.09 3.66 -8.22
C LEU A 165 -10.34 2.77 -8.16
N GLU A 166 -10.56 2.06 -7.07
CA GLU A 166 -11.74 1.22 -6.84
C GLU A 166 -13.04 2.04 -6.91
N LYS A 167 -13.10 3.17 -6.20
CA LYS A 167 -14.25 4.09 -6.26
C LYS A 167 -14.55 4.60 -7.66
N VAL A 168 -13.52 4.91 -8.45
CA VAL A 168 -13.69 5.34 -9.85
C VAL A 168 -14.26 4.21 -10.68
N LEU A 169 -13.77 2.97 -10.52
CA LEU A 169 -14.27 1.80 -11.24
C LEU A 169 -15.73 1.49 -10.88
N GLU A 170 -16.08 1.56 -9.60
CA GLU A 170 -17.47 1.37 -9.14
C GLU A 170 -18.42 2.42 -9.72
N SER A 171 -18.01 3.70 -9.74
CA SER A 171 -18.84 4.78 -10.29
C SER A 171 -19.07 4.61 -11.78
N THR A 172 -18.05 4.20 -12.53
CA THR A 172 -18.13 3.92 -13.97
C THR A 172 -19.07 2.74 -14.25
N ASN A 173 -18.97 1.68 -13.47
CA ASN A 173 -19.83 0.50 -13.61
C ASN A 173 -21.32 0.80 -13.30
N ARG A 174 -21.58 1.64 -12.30
CA ARG A 174 -22.96 2.09 -11.98
C ARG A 174 -23.55 2.95 -13.09
N GLN A 175 -22.77 3.81 -13.73
CA GLN A 175 -23.22 4.64 -14.85
C GLN A 175 -23.52 3.79 -16.10
N SER A 176 -22.72 2.79 -16.40
CA SER A 176 -22.96 1.86 -17.51
C SER A 176 -24.18 0.94 -17.26
N GLY A 177 -24.45 0.57 -16.02
CA GLY A 177 -25.60 -0.26 -15.64
C GLY A 177 -26.91 0.52 -15.43
N ALA A 178 -26.87 1.85 -15.27
CA ALA A 178 -28.03 2.69 -14.99
C ALA A 178 -28.70 3.28 -16.23
N ASN A 179 -28.29 2.89 -17.45
CA ASN A 179 -28.96 3.28 -18.69
C ASN A 179 -29.91 2.16 -19.18
N PRO A 180 -31.07 1.94 -18.52
CA PRO A 180 -32.10 1.03 -19.04
C PRO A 180 -32.75 1.69 -20.24
N ARG A 181 -32.84 0.96 -21.33
CA ARG A 181 -33.64 1.29 -22.51
C ARG A 181 -35.12 1.35 -22.20
#